data_eafeddff54fff774702c61ecd29f504d
#
_entry.id   eafeddff54fff774702c61ecd29f504d
#
_cell.length_a   1.000
_cell.length_b   1.000
_cell.length_c   1.000
_cell.angle_alpha   90.00
_cell.angle_beta   90.00
_cell.angle_gamma   90.00
#
_symmetry.space_group_name_H-M   'P 1'
#
loop_
_entity.id
_entity.type
_entity.pdbx_description
1 polymer ?
#
loop_
_entity_poly.entity_id
_entity_poly.type
_entity_poly.pdbx_seq_one_letter_code
_entity_poly.pdbx_strand_id
1 'polypeptide(L)'
;MNKAYYIAAGLAAIYAAFYLRKAKAGKKRVAVVGDSLSLSSAGWQNILAGRYGWDIDNFSKIGQTSGQALARFMASSNTYDTVFIFLGANDTYGGINPAFTIDNLKKIIELAKDKGAKTIVIPGILSSKVSSSPEALKYDDLKSKMIYLPGMVVPILRTVDRKDVPDGLHFGAATHKQLADLIDSWSLR
;
A
#
# COMPACT_ATOMS: atom_id res chain seq x y z
N MET A 1 7.97 -10.97 -54.69
CA MET A 1 8.30 -10.71 -53.29
C MET A 1 7.13 -11.15 -52.43
N ASN A 2 7.35 -11.94 -51.40
CA ASN A 2 6.33 -12.72 -50.69
C ASN A 2 5.59 -11.85 -49.63
N LYS A 3 4.27 -11.67 -49.76
CA LYS A 3 3.42 -10.90 -48.81
C LYS A 3 3.63 -11.35 -47.35
N ALA A 4 3.93 -12.64 -47.13
CA ALA A 4 4.21 -13.19 -45.80
C ALA A 4 5.43 -12.53 -45.12
N TYR A 5 6.44 -12.13 -45.92
CA TYR A 5 7.65 -11.49 -45.41
C TYR A 5 7.35 -10.09 -44.81
N TYR A 6 6.48 -9.31 -45.44
CA TYR A 6 6.10 -7.99 -44.96
C TYR A 6 5.23 -8.05 -43.70
N ILE A 7 4.38 -9.06 -43.57
CA ILE A 7 3.58 -9.29 -42.38
C ILE A 7 4.47 -9.65 -41.18
N ALA A 8 5.43 -10.58 -41.38
CA ALA A 8 6.36 -10.98 -40.33
C ALA A 8 7.27 -9.82 -39.87
N ALA A 9 7.78 -9.02 -40.82
CA ALA A 9 8.60 -7.85 -40.51
C ALA A 9 7.78 -6.76 -39.76
N GLY A 10 6.53 -6.54 -40.13
CA GLY A 10 5.62 -5.62 -39.44
C GLY A 10 5.34 -6.05 -38.00
N LEU A 11 5.04 -7.33 -37.77
CA LEU A 11 4.82 -7.87 -36.41
C LEU A 11 6.08 -7.80 -35.56
N ALA A 12 7.25 -8.09 -36.13
CA ALA A 12 8.52 -7.97 -35.42
C ALA A 12 8.83 -6.51 -35.02
N ALA A 13 8.55 -5.54 -35.89
CA ALA A 13 8.72 -4.13 -35.59
C ALA A 13 7.76 -3.64 -34.48
N ILE A 14 6.49 -4.06 -34.52
CA ILE A 14 5.51 -3.78 -33.46
C ILE A 14 5.95 -4.39 -32.13
N TYR A 15 6.41 -5.63 -32.15
CA TYR A 15 6.91 -6.32 -30.97
C TYR A 15 8.17 -5.64 -30.39
N ALA A 16 9.12 -5.26 -31.24
CA ALA A 16 10.30 -4.53 -30.85
C ALA A 16 9.97 -3.13 -30.30
N ALA A 17 9.03 -2.40 -30.92
CA ALA A 17 8.58 -1.11 -30.42
C ALA A 17 7.87 -1.21 -29.06
N PHE A 18 7.08 -2.26 -28.85
CA PHE A 18 6.43 -2.56 -27.57
C PHE A 18 7.47 -2.89 -26.48
N TYR A 19 8.46 -3.71 -26.80
CA TYR A 19 9.56 -4.06 -25.88
C TYR A 19 10.45 -2.87 -25.55
N LEU A 20 10.81 -2.05 -26.55
CA LEU A 20 11.59 -0.81 -26.34
C LEU A 20 10.82 0.23 -25.52
N ARG A 21 9.49 0.32 -25.69
CA ARG A 21 8.65 1.19 -24.89
C ARG A 21 8.56 0.72 -23.44
N LYS A 22 8.50 -0.61 -23.21
CA LYS A 22 8.52 -1.22 -21.87
C LYS A 22 9.90 -1.08 -21.20
N ALA A 23 10.99 -1.17 -21.94
CA ALA A 23 12.35 -0.97 -21.45
C ALA A 23 12.67 0.52 -21.14
N LYS A 24 11.99 1.48 -21.79
CA LYS A 24 12.09 2.93 -21.52
C LYS A 24 11.16 3.41 -20.41
N ALA A 25 10.18 2.61 -19.99
CA ALA A 25 9.39 2.93 -18.82
C ALA A 25 10.33 2.84 -17.60
N GLY A 26 10.73 3.97 -17.04
CA GLY A 26 11.53 4.04 -15.81
C GLY A 26 10.87 3.20 -14.70
N LYS A 27 11.65 2.80 -13.71
CA LYS A 27 11.11 2.08 -12.55
C LYS A 27 9.94 2.88 -11.98
N LYS A 28 8.84 2.17 -11.73
CA LYS A 28 7.67 2.78 -11.11
C LYS A 28 8.03 3.30 -9.74
N ARG A 29 7.78 4.58 -9.47
CA ARG A 29 8.02 5.19 -8.16
C ARG A 29 6.81 5.00 -7.25
N VAL A 30 7.05 4.44 -6.09
CA VAL A 30 6.00 4.09 -5.13
C VAL A 30 6.31 4.74 -3.79
N ALA A 31 5.33 5.43 -3.21
CA ALA A 31 5.41 5.86 -1.82
C ALA A 31 4.67 4.89 -0.90
N VAL A 32 5.24 4.65 0.28
CA VAL A 32 4.57 3.95 1.37
C VAL A 32 4.41 4.92 2.54
N VAL A 33 3.17 5.24 2.87
CA VAL A 33 2.81 6.12 4.00
C VAL A 33 2.17 5.24 5.07
N GLY A 34 2.96 4.86 6.07
CA GLY A 34 2.57 3.84 7.04
C GLY A 34 3.17 4.05 8.43
N ASP A 35 3.09 3.02 9.23
CA ASP A 35 3.68 2.93 10.56
C ASP A 35 4.67 1.75 10.66
N SER A 36 4.85 1.18 11.87
CA SER A 36 5.74 0.03 12.10
C SER A 36 5.38 -1.21 11.26
N LEU A 37 4.12 -1.37 10.86
CA LEU A 37 3.64 -2.48 10.03
C LEU A 37 4.16 -2.43 8.58
N SER A 38 4.79 -1.33 8.20
CA SER A 38 5.38 -1.09 6.87
C SER A 38 6.90 -0.88 6.94
N LEU A 39 7.58 -1.31 8.01
CA LEU A 39 9.03 -1.10 8.19
C LEU A 39 9.88 -2.38 8.08
N SER A 40 9.27 -3.56 8.17
CA SER A 40 10.03 -4.82 8.10
C SER A 40 10.81 -4.94 6.78
N SER A 41 12.06 -5.39 6.85
CA SER A 41 12.86 -5.72 5.66
C SER A 41 12.22 -6.86 4.83
N ALA A 42 11.54 -7.79 5.48
CA ALA A 42 10.70 -8.83 4.87
C ALA A 42 9.24 -8.38 4.69
N GLY A 43 8.96 -7.08 4.78
CA GLY A 43 7.62 -6.51 4.74
C GLY A 43 6.94 -6.64 3.39
N TRP A 44 5.63 -6.57 3.41
CA TRP A 44 4.77 -6.65 2.22
C TRP A 44 5.19 -5.69 1.09
N GLN A 45 5.63 -4.47 1.44
CA GLN A 45 6.08 -3.45 0.49
C GLN A 45 7.36 -3.88 -0.24
N ASN A 46 8.32 -4.50 0.47
CA ASN A 46 9.55 -5.00 -0.13
C ASN A 46 9.31 -6.26 -0.98
N ILE A 47 8.36 -7.10 -0.60
CA ILE A 47 7.93 -8.26 -1.40
C ILE A 47 7.36 -7.77 -2.75
N LEU A 48 6.47 -6.76 -2.72
CA LEU A 48 5.91 -6.19 -3.96
C LEU A 48 6.99 -5.46 -4.78
N ALA A 49 7.88 -4.70 -4.13
CA ALA A 49 8.99 -4.06 -4.82
C ALA A 49 9.89 -5.07 -5.56
N GLY A 50 10.20 -6.19 -4.93
CA GLY A 50 10.96 -7.27 -5.56
C GLY A 50 10.24 -7.91 -6.75
N ARG A 51 8.91 -8.10 -6.66
CA ARG A 51 8.11 -8.66 -7.76
C ARG A 51 8.03 -7.75 -8.99
N TYR A 52 7.93 -6.45 -8.77
CA TYR A 52 7.62 -5.47 -9.80
C TYR A 52 8.77 -4.55 -10.17
N GLY A 53 9.90 -4.64 -9.47
CA GLY A 53 11.05 -3.77 -9.69
C GLY A 53 10.78 -2.31 -9.33
N TRP A 54 9.93 -2.03 -8.34
CA TRP A 54 9.57 -0.68 -7.92
C TRP A 54 10.72 0.03 -7.19
N ASP A 55 10.76 1.34 -7.35
CA ASP A 55 11.54 2.24 -6.52
C ASP A 55 10.65 2.79 -5.39
N ILE A 56 11.00 2.48 -4.13
CA ILE A 56 10.16 2.78 -2.98
C ILE A 56 10.73 3.91 -2.13
N ASP A 57 9.94 4.97 -1.95
CA ASP A 57 10.11 5.96 -0.88
C ASP A 57 9.23 5.55 0.32
N ASN A 58 9.84 5.07 1.40
CA ASN A 58 9.09 4.64 2.59
C ASN A 58 9.06 5.74 3.66
N PHE A 59 7.87 6.34 3.88
CA PHE A 59 7.61 7.39 4.86
C PHE A 59 7.16 6.85 6.22
N SER A 60 7.19 5.55 6.42
CA SER A 60 6.74 4.91 7.66
C SER A 60 7.70 5.14 8.82
N LYS A 61 7.18 5.18 10.03
CA LYS A 61 7.95 5.16 11.29
C LYS A 61 7.24 4.35 12.36
N ILE A 62 8.03 3.84 13.31
CA ILE A 62 7.51 3.16 14.50
C ILE A 62 6.63 4.13 15.29
N GLY A 63 5.45 3.68 15.69
CA GLY A 63 4.51 4.45 16.50
C GLY A 63 3.87 5.65 15.79
N GLN A 64 4.06 5.78 14.47
CA GLN A 64 3.57 6.94 13.71
C GLN A 64 2.05 6.98 13.65
N THR A 65 1.45 8.11 14.03
CA THR A 65 0.03 8.42 13.83
C THR A 65 -0.23 8.96 12.44
N SER A 66 -1.51 9.00 12.04
CA SER A 66 -1.93 9.56 10.74
C SER A 66 -1.54 11.02 10.56
N GLY A 67 -1.61 11.84 11.62
CA GLY A 67 -1.20 13.25 11.57
C GLY A 67 0.31 13.43 11.36
N GLN A 68 1.13 12.62 12.03
CA GLN A 68 2.58 12.63 11.86
C GLN A 68 2.98 12.13 10.46
N ALA A 69 2.28 11.10 9.95
CA ALA A 69 2.49 10.57 8.60
C ALA A 69 2.14 11.61 7.52
N LEU A 70 1.01 12.32 7.68
CA LEU A 70 0.61 13.41 6.80
C LEU A 70 1.71 14.50 6.73
N ALA A 71 2.16 14.99 7.88
CA ALA A 71 3.19 16.03 7.94
C ALA A 71 4.49 15.59 7.22
N ARG A 72 4.90 14.33 7.40
CA ARG A 72 6.09 13.78 6.74
C ARG A 72 5.91 13.64 5.23
N PHE A 73 4.75 13.17 4.78
CA PHE A 73 4.46 13.02 3.35
C PHE A 73 4.32 14.38 2.65
N MET A 74 3.75 15.39 3.34
CA MET A 74 3.70 16.77 2.85
C MET A 74 5.07 17.37 2.59
N ALA A 75 6.07 17.03 3.41
CA ALA A 75 7.44 17.53 3.25
C ALA A 75 8.16 16.98 2.02
N SER A 76 7.63 15.94 1.37
CA SER A 76 8.22 15.39 0.15
C SER A 76 7.80 16.20 -1.08
N SER A 77 8.78 16.60 -1.89
CA SER A 77 8.57 17.22 -3.21
C SER A 77 8.45 16.19 -4.34
N ASN A 78 8.66 14.91 -4.06
CA ASN A 78 8.66 13.86 -5.07
C ASN A 78 7.25 13.58 -5.62
N THR A 79 7.19 13.11 -6.87
CA THR A 79 6.00 12.57 -7.52
C THR A 79 6.05 11.04 -7.51
N TYR A 80 4.88 10.40 -7.53
CA TYR A 80 4.74 8.95 -7.43
C TYR A 80 3.69 8.43 -8.41
N ASP A 81 3.88 7.20 -8.88
CA ASP A 81 2.85 6.49 -9.66
C ASP A 81 1.78 5.88 -8.76
N THR A 82 2.19 5.49 -7.55
CA THR A 82 1.29 4.87 -6.57
C THR A 82 1.69 5.27 -5.15
N VAL A 83 0.70 5.53 -4.31
CA VAL A 83 0.88 5.74 -2.87
C VAL A 83 0.07 4.70 -2.11
N PHE A 84 0.76 3.87 -1.35
CA PHE A 84 0.13 2.96 -0.38
C PHE A 84 -0.03 3.66 0.96
N ILE A 85 -1.21 3.55 1.56
CA ILE A 85 -1.54 4.15 2.86
C ILE A 85 -1.92 3.03 3.82
N PHE A 86 -1.11 2.83 4.88
CA PHE A 86 -1.34 1.80 5.89
C PHE A 86 -1.13 2.39 7.28
N LEU A 87 -2.18 3.02 7.82
CA LEU A 87 -2.17 3.83 9.04
C LEU A 87 -3.44 3.62 9.85
N GLY A 88 -3.43 4.12 11.09
CA GLY A 88 -4.59 4.20 11.96
C GLY A 88 -4.49 3.33 13.21
N ALA A 89 -3.60 2.35 13.25
CA ALA A 89 -3.39 1.53 14.44
C ALA A 89 -2.92 2.40 15.62
N ASN A 90 -1.89 3.20 15.44
CA ASN A 90 -1.35 4.07 16.49
C ASN A 90 -2.31 5.20 16.89
N ASP A 91 -3.14 5.68 15.97
CA ASP A 91 -4.22 6.64 16.28
C ASP A 91 -5.21 6.00 17.26
N THR A 92 -5.60 4.76 17.01
CA THR A 92 -6.53 4.02 17.87
C THR A 92 -5.91 3.73 19.23
N TYR A 93 -4.67 3.26 19.30
CA TYR A 93 -3.94 3.02 20.54
C TYR A 93 -3.74 4.32 21.34
N GLY A 94 -3.46 5.42 20.67
CA GLY A 94 -3.31 6.75 21.27
C GLY A 94 -4.64 7.42 21.65
N GLY A 95 -5.78 6.78 21.43
CA GLY A 95 -7.10 7.32 21.75
C GLY A 95 -7.50 8.52 20.87
N ILE A 96 -6.89 8.66 19.69
CA ILE A 96 -7.23 9.72 18.74
C ILE A 96 -8.63 9.44 18.17
N ASN A 97 -9.45 10.49 18.13
CA ASN A 97 -10.80 10.38 17.57
C ASN A 97 -10.74 9.89 16.11
N PRO A 98 -11.47 8.82 15.76
CA PRO A 98 -11.50 8.28 14.41
C PRO A 98 -11.81 9.31 13.31
N ALA A 99 -12.57 10.35 13.60
CA ALA A 99 -12.87 11.42 12.64
C ALA A 99 -11.60 12.18 12.21
N PHE A 100 -10.68 12.47 13.14
CA PHE A 100 -9.40 13.10 12.82
C PHE A 100 -8.50 12.18 12.02
N THR A 101 -8.48 10.88 12.35
CA THR A 101 -7.73 9.90 11.56
C THR A 101 -8.23 9.85 10.12
N ILE A 102 -9.55 9.77 9.93
CA ILE A 102 -10.16 9.75 8.58
C ILE A 102 -9.87 11.05 7.82
N ASP A 103 -9.92 12.21 8.49
CA ASP A 103 -9.58 13.48 7.86
C ASP A 103 -8.12 13.54 7.40
N ASN A 104 -7.19 13.07 8.24
CA ASN A 104 -5.78 12.97 7.86
C ASN A 104 -5.55 12.03 6.67
N LEU A 105 -6.23 10.87 6.66
CA LEU A 105 -6.14 9.92 5.53
C LEU A 105 -6.67 10.53 4.23
N LYS A 106 -7.79 11.28 4.28
CA LYS A 106 -8.31 12.02 3.12
C LYS A 106 -7.29 13.04 2.61
N LYS A 107 -6.67 13.82 3.48
CA LYS A 107 -5.62 14.78 3.09
C LYS A 107 -4.40 14.10 2.46
N ILE A 108 -3.99 12.93 2.97
CA ILE A 108 -2.91 12.14 2.34
C ILE A 108 -3.33 11.69 0.93
N ILE A 109 -4.58 11.26 0.74
CA ILE A 109 -5.12 10.83 -0.56
C ILE A 109 -5.16 12.01 -1.54
N GLU A 110 -5.64 13.17 -1.11
CA GLU A 110 -5.68 14.40 -1.93
C GLU A 110 -4.27 14.82 -2.34
N LEU A 111 -3.34 14.88 -1.38
CA LEU A 111 -1.95 15.19 -1.67
C LEU A 111 -1.29 14.20 -2.64
N ALA A 112 -1.61 12.91 -2.53
CA ALA A 112 -1.13 11.90 -3.46
C ALA A 112 -1.68 12.12 -4.88
N LYS A 113 -2.96 12.47 -5.00
CA LYS A 113 -3.58 12.82 -6.29
C LYS A 113 -2.94 14.05 -6.91
N ASP A 114 -2.66 15.09 -6.12
CA ASP A 114 -1.99 16.31 -6.59
C ASP A 114 -0.57 16.01 -7.09
N LYS A 115 0.07 14.97 -6.55
CA LYS A 115 1.35 14.42 -7.01
C LYS A 115 1.22 13.46 -8.20
N GLY A 116 0.00 13.28 -8.76
CA GLY A 116 -0.28 12.40 -9.90
C GLY A 116 -0.41 10.92 -9.56
N ALA A 117 -0.45 10.55 -8.28
CA ALA A 117 -0.41 9.16 -7.86
C ALA A 117 -1.80 8.50 -7.79
N LYS A 118 -1.85 7.20 -8.12
CA LYS A 118 -2.93 6.30 -7.71
C LYS A 118 -2.79 6.01 -6.21
N THR A 119 -3.87 6.08 -5.45
CA THR A 119 -3.87 5.76 -4.02
C THR A 119 -4.46 4.38 -3.73
N ILE A 120 -3.79 3.64 -2.84
CA ILE A 120 -4.22 2.32 -2.36
C ILE A 120 -4.23 2.37 -0.84
N VAL A 121 -5.42 2.32 -0.25
CA VAL A 121 -5.62 2.31 1.20
C VAL A 121 -5.69 0.88 1.69
N ILE A 122 -4.88 0.57 2.69
CA ILE A 122 -4.86 -0.72 3.37
C ILE A 122 -5.48 -0.52 4.75
N PRO A 123 -6.77 -0.90 4.96
CA PRO A 123 -7.36 -0.90 6.28
C PRO A 123 -6.67 -2.01 7.08
N GLY A 124 -6.00 -1.66 8.16
CA GLY A 124 -5.15 -2.59 8.90
C GLY A 124 -5.81 -3.91 9.30
N ILE A 125 -4.99 -4.84 9.73
CA ILE A 125 -5.37 -6.24 9.96
C ILE A 125 -5.81 -6.52 11.39
N LEU A 126 -5.57 -5.59 12.32
CA LEU A 126 -5.97 -5.77 13.71
C LEU A 126 -7.49 -5.87 13.80
N SER A 127 -7.99 -7.07 13.97
CA SER A 127 -9.39 -7.31 14.24
C SER A 127 -9.55 -7.86 15.65
N SER A 128 -10.73 -7.68 16.24
CA SER A 128 -11.12 -8.33 17.49
C SER A 128 -10.97 -9.85 17.45
N LYS A 129 -10.87 -10.44 16.24
CA LYS A 129 -10.59 -11.87 16.04
C LYS A 129 -9.13 -12.25 16.28
N VAL A 130 -8.21 -11.31 16.16
CA VAL A 130 -6.75 -11.50 16.36
C VAL A 130 -6.33 -11.02 17.74
N SER A 131 -6.95 -9.96 18.24
CA SER A 131 -6.68 -9.38 19.56
C SER A 131 -8.00 -9.21 20.31
N SER A 132 -8.03 -9.63 21.57
CA SER A 132 -9.16 -9.41 22.48
C SER A 132 -9.08 -8.07 23.23
N SER A 133 -8.17 -7.19 22.83
CA SER A 133 -8.00 -5.90 23.50
C SER A 133 -9.17 -4.95 23.17
N PRO A 134 -9.53 -4.04 24.12
CA PRO A 134 -10.53 -3.00 23.85
C PRO A 134 -10.16 -2.09 22.66
N GLU A 135 -8.86 -1.92 22.38
CA GLU A 135 -8.34 -1.16 21.26
C GLU A 135 -8.67 -1.82 19.92
N ALA A 136 -8.69 -3.17 19.86
CA ALA A 136 -9.06 -3.89 18.65
C ALA A 136 -10.50 -3.56 18.22
N LEU A 137 -11.45 -3.40 19.16
CA LEU A 137 -12.82 -2.99 18.87
C LEU A 137 -12.89 -1.57 18.32
N LYS A 138 -12.14 -0.63 18.92
CA LYS A 138 -12.04 0.75 18.42
C LYS A 138 -11.45 0.80 17.01
N TYR A 139 -10.50 -0.09 16.73
CA TYR A 139 -9.90 -0.19 15.40
C TYR A 139 -10.86 -0.77 14.36
N ASP A 140 -11.76 -1.68 14.76
CA ASP A 140 -12.82 -2.18 13.87
C ASP A 140 -13.79 -1.06 13.47
N ASP A 141 -14.12 -0.12 14.36
CA ASP A 141 -14.89 1.08 14.02
C ASP A 141 -14.15 1.97 13.02
N LEU A 142 -12.87 2.24 13.22
CA LEU A 142 -12.06 3.00 12.27
C LEU A 142 -12.02 2.32 10.89
N LYS A 143 -11.77 1.00 10.84
CA LYS A 143 -11.76 0.24 9.58
C LYS A 143 -13.08 0.33 8.83
N SER A 144 -14.19 0.26 9.53
CA SER A 144 -15.52 0.38 8.92
C SER A 144 -15.74 1.72 8.20
N LYS A 145 -15.05 2.76 8.65
CA LYS A 145 -15.06 4.10 8.03
C LYS A 145 -14.04 4.22 6.89
N MET A 146 -12.92 3.51 7.00
CA MET A 146 -11.86 3.55 5.97
C MET A 146 -12.31 2.97 4.62
N ILE A 147 -13.25 2.03 4.60
CA ILE A 147 -13.80 1.47 3.35
C ILE A 147 -14.51 2.49 2.46
N TYR A 148 -14.90 3.64 3.00
CA TYR A 148 -15.52 4.75 2.26
C TYR A 148 -14.53 5.84 1.86
N LEU A 149 -13.23 5.65 2.08
CA LEU A 149 -12.22 6.60 1.64
C LEU A 149 -12.14 6.66 0.11
N PRO A 150 -11.90 7.84 -0.48
CA PRO A 150 -11.68 7.96 -1.90
C PRO A 150 -10.35 7.29 -2.27
N GLY A 151 -10.40 6.33 -3.16
CA GLY A 151 -9.23 5.55 -3.59
C GLY A 151 -9.57 4.08 -3.68
N MET A 152 -8.56 3.27 -4.01
CA MET A 152 -8.72 1.82 -3.98
C MET A 152 -8.48 1.32 -2.55
N VAL A 153 -9.48 0.69 -1.96
CA VAL A 153 -9.37 0.09 -0.62
C VAL A 153 -9.16 -1.41 -0.79
N VAL A 154 -8.06 -1.92 -0.25
CA VAL A 154 -7.76 -3.35 -0.25
C VAL A 154 -8.67 -4.05 0.77
N PRO A 155 -9.27 -5.21 0.45
CA PRO A 155 -10.06 -5.96 1.42
C PRO A 155 -9.25 -6.31 2.66
N ILE A 156 -9.91 -6.37 3.79
CA ILE A 156 -9.29 -6.76 5.06
C ILE A 156 -8.90 -8.24 5.00
N LEU A 157 -7.68 -8.58 5.41
CA LEU A 157 -7.29 -9.96 5.62
C LEU A 157 -8.24 -10.59 6.67
N ARG A 158 -8.94 -11.65 6.26
CA ARG A 158 -9.95 -12.29 7.10
C ARG A 158 -9.35 -13.25 8.11
N THR A 159 -8.15 -13.76 7.84
CA THR A 159 -7.49 -14.75 8.69
C THR A 159 -6.00 -14.46 8.77
N VAL A 160 -5.53 -14.26 9.97
CA VAL A 160 -4.09 -14.16 10.30
C VAL A 160 -3.79 -15.22 11.35
N ASP A 161 -2.75 -16.00 11.14
CA ASP A 161 -2.31 -16.95 12.16
C ASP A 161 -1.73 -16.17 13.36
N ARG A 162 -2.30 -16.41 14.56
CA ARG A 162 -1.82 -15.76 15.79
C ARG A 162 -0.34 -16.03 16.06
N LYS A 163 0.19 -17.17 15.61
CA LYS A 163 1.62 -17.49 15.74
C LYS A 163 2.51 -16.54 14.95
N ASP A 164 1.96 -15.96 13.88
CA ASP A 164 2.66 -14.99 13.03
C ASP A 164 2.39 -13.52 13.42
N VAL A 165 1.73 -13.31 14.57
CA VAL A 165 1.50 -11.98 15.20
C VAL A 165 1.71 -12.14 16.71
N PRO A 166 2.93 -12.44 17.16
CA PRO A 166 3.19 -12.91 18.52
C PRO A 166 2.89 -11.86 19.60
N ASP A 167 3.03 -10.60 19.31
CA ASP A 167 2.69 -9.48 20.21
C ASP A 167 1.26 -8.94 20.00
N GLY A 168 0.47 -9.58 19.11
CA GLY A 168 -0.88 -9.15 18.78
C GLY A 168 -0.96 -7.92 17.86
N LEU A 169 0.19 -7.40 17.40
CA LEU A 169 0.28 -6.19 16.58
C LEU A 169 1.16 -6.36 15.35
N HIS A 170 2.41 -6.78 15.53
CA HIS A 170 3.37 -6.82 14.44
C HIS A 170 3.36 -8.17 13.72
N PHE A 171 3.49 -8.09 12.40
CA PHE A 171 3.39 -9.25 11.51
C PHE A 171 4.72 -9.99 11.39
N GLY A 172 4.64 -11.31 11.39
CA GLY A 172 5.70 -12.18 10.91
C GLY A 172 5.71 -12.28 9.38
N ALA A 173 6.67 -13.05 8.86
CA ALA A 173 6.91 -13.15 7.42
C ALA A 173 5.71 -13.71 6.63
N ALA A 174 4.98 -14.68 7.20
CA ALA A 174 3.83 -15.30 6.53
C ALA A 174 2.69 -14.30 6.37
N THR A 175 2.38 -13.50 7.39
CA THR A 175 1.35 -12.45 7.31
C THR A 175 1.75 -11.34 6.33
N HIS A 176 3.01 -10.92 6.31
CA HIS A 176 3.50 -9.97 5.31
C HIS A 176 3.34 -10.50 3.88
N LYS A 177 3.63 -11.79 3.67
CA LYS A 177 3.43 -12.42 2.36
C LYS A 177 1.96 -12.47 1.97
N GLN A 178 1.06 -12.87 2.88
CA GLN A 178 -0.39 -12.88 2.65
C GLN A 178 -0.90 -11.48 2.28
N LEU A 179 -0.43 -10.44 2.96
CA LEU A 179 -0.81 -9.07 2.66
C LEU A 179 -0.31 -8.63 1.29
N ALA A 180 0.93 -8.96 0.93
CA ALA A 180 1.46 -8.67 -0.39
C ALA A 180 0.65 -9.37 -1.50
N ASP A 181 0.30 -10.65 -1.32
CA ASP A 181 -0.49 -11.43 -2.27
C ASP A 181 -1.92 -10.85 -2.41
N LEU A 182 -2.52 -10.40 -1.31
CA LEU A 182 -3.83 -9.75 -1.31
C LEU A 182 -3.79 -8.42 -2.08
N ILE A 183 -2.83 -7.55 -1.78
CA ILE A 183 -2.65 -6.27 -2.47
C ILE A 183 -2.45 -6.51 -3.97
N ASP A 184 -1.60 -7.47 -4.34
CA ASP A 184 -1.33 -7.85 -5.71
C ASP A 184 -2.61 -8.25 -6.44
N SER A 185 -3.39 -9.14 -5.85
CA SER A 185 -4.62 -9.66 -6.46
C SER A 185 -5.70 -8.59 -6.68
N TRP A 186 -5.73 -7.54 -5.86
CA TRP A 186 -6.79 -6.53 -5.86
C TRP A 186 -6.43 -5.22 -6.55
N SER A 187 -5.18 -4.80 -6.48
CA SER A 187 -4.83 -3.43 -6.82
C SER A 187 -3.90 -3.31 -8.01
N LEU A 188 -3.26 -4.39 -8.44
CA LEU A 188 -2.15 -4.36 -9.40
C LEU A 188 -2.47 -5.07 -10.73
N ARG A 189 -3.65 -5.67 -10.85
CA ARG A 189 -4.15 -6.31 -12.09
C ARG A 189 -4.90 -5.36 -12.98
#